data_e865a76771be465a1c74b706de7eae58
#
_entry.id   e865a76771be465a1c74b706de7eae58
#
_cell.length_a   1.000
_cell.length_b   1.000
_cell.length_c   1.000
_cell.angle_alpha   90.00
_cell.angle_beta   90.00
_cell.angle_gamma   90.00
#
_symmetry.space_group_name_H-M   'P 1'
#
loop_
_entity.id
_entity.type
_entity.pdbx_description
1 polymer ?
#
loop_
_entity_poly.entity_id
_entity_poly.type
_entity_poly.pdbx_seq_one_letter_code
_entity_poly.pdbx_strand_id
1 'polypeptide(L)'
;MGVFENFSGLFLSVWQKGILGVNFVEILIGLGIFFIFLVFRGLISKLIIKKLELITKRTTNKLDDTFVKAMEGPARFLPIVLGVFFASYYMSFAEDTRLFLDNVNRTLITILLFWIIHQIIEPISYILSGFDKILTLSLIHI
;
A
#
# COMPACT_ATOMS: atom_id res chain seq x y z
N MET A 1 25.42 -30.01 28.59
CA MET A 1 24.68 -29.15 29.55
C MET A 1 24.84 -27.67 29.19
N GLY A 2 26.05 -27.18 28.84
CA GLY A 2 26.28 -25.76 28.54
C GLY A 2 25.52 -25.20 27.32
N VAL A 3 25.23 -26.01 26.31
CA VAL A 3 24.50 -25.57 25.10
C VAL A 3 23.03 -25.27 25.40
N PHE A 4 22.39 -26.07 26.27
CA PHE A 4 20.99 -25.90 26.64
C PHE A 4 20.82 -24.68 27.58
N GLU A 5 21.76 -24.49 28.52
CA GLU A 5 21.78 -23.32 29.38
C GLU A 5 22.02 -22.02 28.57
N ASN A 6 22.93 -22.04 27.60
CA ASN A 6 23.14 -20.93 26.69
C ASN A 6 21.89 -20.63 25.83
N PHE A 7 21.22 -21.64 25.32
CA PHE A 7 19.97 -21.48 24.57
C PHE A 7 18.85 -20.88 25.44
N SER A 8 18.64 -21.44 26.65
CA SER A 8 17.63 -20.91 27.58
C SER A 8 17.95 -19.46 28.00
N GLY A 9 19.22 -19.16 28.24
CA GLY A 9 19.66 -17.80 28.54
C GLY A 9 19.41 -16.81 27.41
N LEU A 10 19.70 -17.21 26.17
CA LEU A 10 19.41 -16.40 24.97
C LEU A 10 17.90 -16.22 24.79
N PHE A 11 17.13 -17.31 24.95
CA PHE A 11 15.68 -17.25 24.87
C PHE A 11 15.06 -16.29 25.88
N LEU A 12 15.48 -16.38 27.14
CA LEU A 12 15.03 -15.47 28.18
C LEU A 12 15.48 -14.02 27.95
N SER A 13 16.69 -13.81 27.43
CA SER A 13 17.18 -12.47 27.11
C SER A 13 16.38 -11.83 25.98
N VAL A 14 16.02 -12.60 24.95
CA VAL A 14 15.17 -12.13 23.86
C VAL A 14 13.75 -11.84 24.36
N TRP A 15 13.23 -12.71 25.23
CA TRP A 15 11.91 -12.52 25.83
C TRP A 15 11.83 -11.27 26.71
N GLN A 16 12.86 -11.00 27.51
CA GLN A 16 12.89 -9.88 28.45
C GLN A 16 13.36 -8.57 27.84
N LYS A 17 14.38 -8.63 26.97
CA LYS A 17 15.02 -7.44 26.35
C LYS A 17 14.46 -7.09 24.99
N GLY A 18 13.72 -8.00 24.35
CA GLY A 18 13.20 -7.84 23.00
C GLY A 18 14.27 -8.01 21.93
N ILE A 19 13.89 -7.73 20.71
CA ILE A 19 14.72 -7.75 19.50
C ILE A 19 14.77 -6.32 18.96
N LEU A 20 15.97 -5.83 18.65
CA LEU A 20 16.17 -4.47 18.11
C LEU A 20 15.57 -3.34 18.98
N GLY A 21 15.60 -3.53 20.31
CA GLY A 21 15.06 -2.58 21.27
C GLY A 21 13.54 -2.63 21.47
N VAL A 22 12.86 -3.59 20.85
CA VAL A 22 11.39 -3.77 20.92
C VAL A 22 11.04 -4.95 21.79
N ASN A 23 10.08 -4.79 22.68
CA ASN A 23 9.56 -5.89 23.48
C ASN A 23 8.89 -6.95 22.62
N PHE A 24 9.03 -8.21 22.96
CA PHE A 24 8.43 -9.32 22.23
C PHE A 24 6.90 -9.16 22.07
N VAL A 25 6.22 -8.64 23.09
CA VAL A 25 4.78 -8.35 23.05
C VAL A 25 4.45 -7.29 21.99
N GLU A 26 5.24 -6.24 21.89
CA GLU A 26 5.07 -5.21 20.85
C GLU A 26 5.26 -5.77 19.45
N ILE A 27 6.23 -6.68 19.25
CA ILE A 27 6.45 -7.38 17.99
C ILE A 27 5.23 -8.21 17.62
N LEU A 28 4.68 -8.99 18.58
CA LEU A 28 3.47 -9.78 18.34
C LEU A 28 2.26 -8.92 17.99
N ILE A 29 2.08 -7.79 18.67
CA ILE A 29 0.98 -6.86 18.38
C ILE A 29 1.20 -6.20 17.02
N GLY A 30 2.40 -5.75 16.70
CA GLY A 30 2.73 -5.17 15.39
C GLY A 30 2.49 -6.15 14.24
N LEU A 31 2.94 -7.40 14.39
CA LEU A 31 2.62 -8.48 13.45
C LEU A 31 1.12 -8.73 13.35
N GLY A 32 0.40 -8.71 14.46
CA GLY A 32 -1.06 -8.84 14.52
C GLY A 32 -1.73 -7.72 13.71
N ILE A 33 -1.31 -6.49 13.89
CA ILE A 33 -1.79 -5.33 13.12
C ILE A 33 -1.55 -5.56 11.62
N PHE A 34 -0.34 -5.92 11.23
CA PHE A 34 0.00 -6.21 9.83
C PHE A 34 -0.88 -7.32 9.26
N PHE A 35 -1.05 -8.43 9.97
CA PHE A 35 -1.91 -9.54 9.54
C PHE A 35 -3.38 -9.15 9.40
N ILE A 36 -3.90 -8.29 10.27
CA ILE A 36 -5.26 -7.76 10.16
C ILE A 36 -5.41 -7.03 8.81
N PHE A 37 -4.51 -6.11 8.49
CA PHE A 37 -4.53 -5.42 7.19
C PHE A 37 -4.37 -6.37 6.00
N LEU A 38 -3.53 -7.40 6.13
CA LEU A 38 -3.32 -8.41 5.10
C LEU A 38 -4.58 -9.25 4.85
N VAL A 39 -5.25 -9.70 5.90
CA VAL A 39 -6.50 -10.48 5.79
C VAL A 39 -7.63 -9.62 5.22
N PHE A 40 -7.77 -8.40 5.71
CA PHE A 40 -8.81 -7.48 5.27
C PHE A 40 -8.47 -6.73 3.97
N ARG A 41 -7.29 -6.96 3.36
CA ARG A 41 -6.87 -6.28 2.12
C ARG A 41 -7.91 -6.36 1.01
N GLY A 42 -8.55 -7.52 0.83
CA GLY A 42 -9.58 -7.74 -0.18
C GLY A 42 -10.84 -6.93 0.10
N LEU A 43 -11.23 -6.84 1.36
CA LEU A 43 -12.40 -6.09 1.80
C LEU A 43 -12.15 -4.57 1.68
N ILE A 44 -11.00 -4.11 2.13
CA ILE A 44 -10.59 -2.69 2.04
C ILE A 44 -10.51 -2.27 0.56
N SER A 45 -9.88 -3.07 -0.30
CA SER A 45 -9.78 -2.77 -1.73
C SER A 45 -11.16 -2.70 -2.40
N LYS A 46 -12.07 -3.62 -2.07
CA LYS A 46 -13.46 -3.59 -2.57
C LYS A 46 -14.20 -2.34 -2.14
N LEU A 47 -14.02 -1.89 -0.90
CA LEU A 47 -14.62 -0.65 -0.40
C LEU A 47 -14.08 0.58 -1.13
N ILE A 48 -12.77 0.63 -1.39
CA ILE A 48 -12.13 1.72 -2.14
C ILE A 48 -12.68 1.75 -3.56
N ILE A 49 -12.69 0.63 -4.27
CA ILE A 49 -13.18 0.51 -5.64
C ILE A 49 -14.65 0.89 -5.71
N LYS A 50 -15.48 0.40 -4.79
CA LYS A 50 -16.91 0.76 -4.73
C LYS A 50 -17.12 2.25 -4.53
N LYS A 51 -16.31 2.92 -3.70
CA LYS A 51 -16.37 4.38 -3.55
C LYS A 51 -15.94 5.10 -4.83
N LEU A 52 -14.90 4.62 -5.50
CA LEU A 52 -14.49 5.17 -6.79
C LEU A 52 -15.59 5.03 -7.84
N GLU A 53 -16.22 3.85 -7.95
CA GLU A 53 -17.37 3.64 -8.83
C GLU A 53 -18.53 4.59 -8.55
N LEU A 54 -18.84 4.85 -7.27
CA LEU A 54 -19.90 5.80 -6.89
C LEU A 54 -19.58 7.23 -7.31
N ILE A 55 -18.30 7.63 -7.28
CA ILE A 55 -17.87 8.95 -7.73
C ILE A 55 -17.92 9.05 -9.25
N THR A 56 -17.48 8.00 -9.94
CA THR A 56 -17.40 7.96 -11.40
C THR A 56 -18.78 7.75 -12.07
N LYS A 57 -19.72 7.05 -11.46
CA LYS A 57 -21.10 6.87 -11.96
C LYS A 57 -21.87 8.17 -12.18
N ARG A 58 -21.40 9.28 -11.62
CA ARG A 58 -21.97 10.61 -11.88
C ARG A 58 -21.57 11.17 -13.26
N THR A 59 -20.61 10.56 -13.92
CA THR A 59 -20.09 10.96 -15.21
C THR A 59 -20.39 9.82 -16.21
N THR A 60 -21.10 10.07 -17.27
CA THR A 60 -21.65 9.06 -18.23
C THR A 60 -20.63 8.61 -19.30
N ASN A 61 -19.35 8.47 -18.99
CA ASN A 61 -18.30 8.12 -19.95
C ASN A 61 -17.68 6.74 -19.72
N LYS A 62 -17.36 6.02 -20.80
CA LYS A 62 -16.57 4.76 -20.78
C LYS A 62 -15.21 4.87 -20.10
N LEU A 63 -14.74 6.09 -19.87
CA LEU A 63 -13.51 6.41 -19.15
C LEU A 63 -13.56 5.99 -17.68
N ASP A 64 -14.76 6.03 -17.09
CA ASP A 64 -14.97 5.73 -15.68
C ASP A 64 -14.65 4.26 -15.37
N ASP A 65 -15.08 3.34 -16.24
CA ASP A 65 -14.80 1.90 -16.08
C ASP A 65 -13.31 1.59 -16.24
N THR A 66 -12.64 2.25 -17.20
CA THR A 66 -11.21 2.08 -17.44
C THR A 66 -10.39 2.62 -16.26
N PHE A 67 -10.80 3.75 -15.70
CA PHE A 67 -10.15 4.35 -14.54
C PHE A 67 -10.31 3.48 -13.28
N VAL A 68 -11.52 3.02 -13.00
CA VAL A 68 -11.80 2.14 -11.85
C VAL A 68 -11.00 0.85 -11.96
N LYS A 69 -10.98 0.22 -13.14
CA LYS A 69 -10.21 -1.00 -13.40
C LYS A 69 -8.70 -0.77 -13.23
N ALA A 70 -8.18 0.37 -13.68
CA ALA A 70 -6.80 0.74 -13.51
C ALA A 70 -6.41 0.90 -12.01
N MET A 71 -7.35 1.36 -11.17
CA MET A 71 -7.13 1.54 -9.74
C MET A 71 -7.20 0.26 -8.90
N GLU A 72 -7.67 -0.87 -9.45
CA GLU A 72 -7.75 -2.14 -8.70
C GLU A 72 -6.40 -2.60 -8.14
N GLY A 73 -5.32 -2.49 -8.92
CA GLY A 73 -3.98 -2.87 -8.49
C GLY A 73 -3.49 -2.05 -7.29
N PRO A 74 -3.39 -0.72 -7.42
CA PRO A 74 -3.04 0.16 -6.31
C PRO A 74 -3.94 0.01 -5.10
N ALA A 75 -5.26 -0.15 -5.29
CA ALA A 75 -6.21 -0.34 -4.20
C ALA A 75 -5.99 -1.64 -3.40
N ARG A 76 -5.48 -2.69 -4.04
CA ARG A 76 -5.08 -3.93 -3.35
C ARG A 76 -3.74 -3.83 -2.63
N PHE A 77 -2.87 -2.95 -3.09
CA PHE A 77 -1.55 -2.71 -2.49
C PHE A 77 -1.62 -1.75 -1.30
N LEU A 78 -2.52 -0.78 -1.33
CA LEU A 78 -2.69 0.21 -0.28
C LEU A 78 -2.83 -0.37 1.13
N PRO A 79 -3.66 -1.41 1.39
CA PRO A 79 -3.78 -2.00 2.73
C PRO A 79 -2.48 -2.62 3.24
N ILE A 80 -1.63 -3.14 2.34
CA ILE A 80 -0.31 -3.69 2.70
C ILE A 80 0.60 -2.55 3.19
N VAL A 81 0.64 -1.45 2.46
CA VAL A 81 1.41 -0.24 2.84
C VAL A 81 0.94 0.29 4.19
N LEU A 82 -0.38 0.41 4.38
CA LEU A 82 -0.97 0.83 5.67
C LEU A 82 -0.65 -0.15 6.79
N GLY A 83 -0.70 -1.45 6.54
CA GLY A 83 -0.35 -2.48 7.52
C GLY A 83 1.10 -2.36 7.99
N VAL A 84 2.05 -2.18 7.07
CA VAL A 84 3.46 -1.96 7.39
C VAL A 84 3.65 -0.65 8.16
N PHE A 85 2.99 0.42 7.73
CA PHE A 85 3.05 1.72 8.38
C PHE A 85 2.56 1.66 9.83
N PHE A 86 1.36 1.15 10.07
CA PHE A 86 0.79 1.07 11.42
C PHE A 86 1.54 0.08 12.31
N ALA A 87 1.98 -1.05 11.78
CA ALA A 87 2.81 -2.00 12.52
C ALA A 87 4.13 -1.37 12.96
N SER A 88 4.83 -0.69 12.05
CA SER A 88 6.10 -0.02 12.36
C SER A 88 5.93 1.17 13.30
N TYR A 89 4.81 1.88 13.20
CA TYR A 89 4.52 3.01 14.09
C TYR A 89 4.21 2.57 15.53
N TYR A 90 3.54 1.43 15.68
CA TYR A 90 3.20 0.89 16.99
C TYR A 90 4.41 0.37 17.75
N MET A 91 5.40 -0.20 17.04
CA MET A 91 6.61 -0.76 17.67
C MET A 91 7.61 0.34 18.02
N SER A 92 8.08 0.33 19.28
CA SER A 92 9.07 1.28 19.81
C SER A 92 10.49 0.83 19.47
N PHE A 93 10.88 0.93 18.19
CA PHE A 93 12.22 0.56 17.74
C PHE A 93 13.30 1.51 18.25
N ALA A 94 14.54 0.99 18.38
CA ALA A 94 15.72 1.81 18.55
C ALA A 94 15.87 2.80 17.39
N GLU A 95 16.53 3.96 17.65
CA GLU A 95 16.59 5.09 16.71
C GLU A 95 17.08 4.70 15.30
N ASP A 96 18.14 3.90 15.22
CA ASP A 96 18.69 3.43 13.94
C ASP A 96 17.70 2.56 13.14
N THR A 97 16.99 1.65 13.84
CA THR A 97 15.99 0.79 13.23
C THR A 97 14.76 1.57 12.82
N ARG A 98 14.39 2.58 13.60
CA ARG A 98 13.28 3.48 13.28
C ARG A 98 13.54 4.27 12.00
N LEU A 99 14.74 4.84 11.85
CA LEU A 99 15.16 5.53 10.62
C LEU A 99 15.10 4.61 9.39
N PHE A 100 15.53 3.35 9.54
CA PHE A 100 15.43 2.35 8.48
C PHE A 100 13.97 2.09 8.09
N LEU A 101 13.08 1.87 9.06
CA LEU A 101 11.67 1.62 8.83
C LEU A 101 10.94 2.83 8.24
N ASP A 102 11.28 4.04 8.66
CA ASP A 102 10.76 5.26 8.05
C ASP A 102 11.14 5.36 6.57
N ASN A 103 12.38 5.00 6.22
CA ASN A 103 12.80 4.94 4.82
C ASN A 103 12.06 3.85 4.04
N VAL A 104 11.84 2.68 4.63
CA VAL A 104 11.02 1.61 4.02
C VAL A 104 9.59 2.10 3.78
N ASN A 105 8.97 2.73 4.77
CA ASN A 105 7.61 3.29 4.62
C ASN A 105 7.54 4.36 3.52
N ARG A 106 8.50 5.28 3.49
CA ARG A 106 8.60 6.29 2.42
C ARG A 106 8.75 5.64 1.04
N THR A 107 9.57 4.60 0.92
CA THR A 107 9.78 3.87 -0.32
C THR A 107 8.48 3.18 -0.77
N LEU A 108 7.77 2.51 0.13
CA LEU A 108 6.48 1.87 -0.18
C LEU A 108 5.42 2.88 -0.63
N ILE A 109 5.32 4.00 0.06
CA ILE A 109 4.41 5.11 -0.32
C ILE A 109 4.80 5.66 -1.70
N THR A 110 6.08 5.85 -1.96
CA THR A 110 6.58 6.33 -3.25
C THR A 110 6.24 5.36 -4.38
N ILE A 111 6.47 4.06 -4.18
CA ILE A 111 6.09 3.02 -5.15
C ILE A 111 4.59 3.06 -5.41
N LEU A 112 3.76 3.16 -4.37
CA LEU A 112 2.31 3.25 -4.50
C LEU A 112 1.89 4.47 -5.32
N LEU A 113 2.47 5.64 -5.04
CA LEU A 113 2.19 6.88 -5.77
C LEU A 113 2.58 6.78 -7.25
N PHE A 114 3.79 6.28 -7.54
CA PHE A 114 4.22 6.07 -8.93
C PHE A 114 3.35 5.04 -9.65
N TRP A 115 2.92 4.00 -8.96
CA TRP A 115 2.00 3.02 -9.54
C TRP A 115 0.65 3.65 -9.89
N ILE A 116 0.08 4.45 -8.99
CA ILE A 116 -1.16 5.20 -9.24
C ILE A 116 -0.99 6.11 -10.46
N ILE A 117 0.09 6.90 -10.50
CA ILE A 117 0.38 7.81 -11.62
C ILE A 117 0.48 7.01 -12.93
N HIS A 118 1.22 5.91 -12.93
CA HIS A 118 1.37 5.04 -14.11
C HIS A 118 0.03 4.50 -14.60
N GLN A 119 -0.84 4.08 -13.69
CA GLN A 119 -2.16 3.55 -14.04
C GLN A 119 -3.12 4.61 -14.58
N ILE A 120 -2.93 5.87 -14.22
CA ILE A 120 -3.74 6.99 -14.72
C ILE A 120 -3.33 7.38 -16.15
N ILE A 121 -2.11 7.06 -16.58
CA ILE A 121 -1.63 7.41 -17.93
C ILE A 121 -2.52 6.78 -19.03
N GLU A 122 -2.93 5.52 -18.86
CA GLU A 122 -3.77 4.82 -19.85
C GLU A 122 -5.13 5.51 -20.06
N PRO A 123 -5.94 5.80 -19.04
CA PRO A 123 -7.17 6.60 -19.20
C PRO A 123 -6.94 7.98 -19.83
N ILE A 124 -5.86 8.67 -19.45
CA ILE A 124 -5.53 9.99 -20.00
C ILE A 124 -5.16 9.89 -21.48
N SER A 125 -4.38 8.90 -21.89
CA SER A 125 -4.02 8.69 -23.30
C SER A 125 -5.24 8.43 -24.18
N TYR A 126 -6.24 7.73 -23.63
CA TYR A 126 -7.52 7.49 -24.31
C TYR A 126 -8.31 8.79 -24.54
N ILE A 127 -8.33 9.69 -23.55
CA ILE A 127 -8.93 11.03 -23.69
C ILE A 127 -8.22 11.83 -24.80
N LEU A 128 -6.89 11.86 -24.77
CA LEU A 128 -6.08 12.60 -25.74
C LEU A 128 -6.28 12.06 -27.17
N SER A 129 -6.35 10.74 -27.36
CA SER A 129 -6.61 10.15 -28.68
C SER A 129 -8.00 10.48 -29.23
N GLY A 130 -8.99 10.69 -28.33
CA GLY A 130 -10.31 11.19 -28.70
C GLY A 130 -10.28 12.62 -29.21
N PHE A 131 -9.47 13.49 -28.63
CA PHE A 131 -9.27 14.86 -29.07
C PHE A 131 -8.57 14.95 -30.45
N ASP A 132 -7.57 14.09 -30.69
CA ASP A 132 -6.91 14.02 -32.01
C ASP A 132 -7.89 13.66 -33.14
N LYS A 133 -8.81 12.74 -32.90
CA LYS A 133 -9.85 12.41 -33.88
C LYS A 133 -10.79 13.58 -34.17
N ILE A 134 -11.16 14.34 -33.13
CA ILE A 134 -12.02 15.53 -33.30
C ILE A 134 -11.30 16.63 -34.11
N LEU A 135 -10.02 16.86 -33.80
CA LEU A 135 -9.19 17.87 -34.50
C LEU A 135 -8.95 17.49 -35.95
N THR A 136 -8.63 16.22 -36.26
CA THR A 136 -8.45 15.74 -37.62
C THR A 136 -9.73 15.79 -38.44
N LEU A 137 -10.88 15.43 -37.88
CA LEU A 137 -12.18 15.55 -38.52
C LEU A 137 -12.56 17.03 -38.78
N SER A 138 -12.24 17.92 -37.83
CA SER A 138 -12.46 19.37 -38.01
C SER A 138 -11.60 19.97 -39.12
N LEU A 139 -10.34 19.52 -39.27
CA LEU A 139 -9.44 19.94 -40.32
C LEU A 139 -9.82 19.40 -41.72
N ILE A 140 -10.41 18.21 -41.81
CA ILE A 140 -10.87 17.61 -43.07
C ILE A 140 -12.15 18.27 -43.57
N HIS A 141 -12.98 18.83 -42.69
CA HIS A 141 -14.21 19.55 -43.07
C HIS A 141 -14.01 21.02 -43.45
N ILE A 142 -12.81 21.54 -43.29
CA ILE A 142 -12.41 22.85 -43.75
C ILE A 142 -11.72 22.74 -45.11
#